data_638baf002fe790d0507e67990b2c8f27
#
_entry.id   638baf002fe790d0507e67990b2c8f27
#
_cell.length_a   1.000
_cell.length_b   1.000
_cell.length_c   1.000
_cell.angle_alpha   90.00
_cell.angle_beta   90.00
_cell.angle_gamma   90.00
#
_symmetry.space_group_name_H-M   'P 1'
#
loop_
_entity.id
_entity.type
_entity.pdbx_description
1 polymer ?
#
loop_
_entity_poly.entity_id
_entity_poly.type
_entity_poly.pdbx_seq_one_letter_code
_entity_poly.pdbx_strand_id
1 'polypeptide(L)'
;KASPSANEALGKHKMMGLVFLNPSLRTRLSTQKAAMNLGMNVMVMNMDKDGWALETRDGVVMNGTTVEHIREAAAVMGEYCDILGLRCFPGLKDAEEDYSEDLFNKFLKFCNTSVVSLESATRHPLQSLTDLVTIIENSDYTFDEATQQYIPNGKKPKVVLTWAPHVKALPQAVPNSFSEWMCEAQKQGLIDFVIAQPEGYELNEDFTPGATLVYNQEEAFNDADFIYVKNWSSYKDYGKILPFEGEWMP
;
A
#
# COMPACT_ATOMS: atom_id res chain seq x y z
N LYS A 1 -5.50 20.96 -13.91
CA LYS A 1 -4.46 20.38 -13.03
C LYS A 1 -3.42 21.45 -12.71
N ALA A 2 -3.01 21.57 -11.44
CA ALA A 2 -1.91 22.47 -11.04
C ALA A 2 -0.58 21.99 -11.67
N SER A 3 0.38 22.92 -11.84
CA SER A 3 1.73 22.53 -12.27
C SER A 3 2.33 21.53 -11.26
N PRO A 4 3.04 20.48 -11.71
CA PRO A 4 3.72 19.54 -10.81
C PRO A 4 4.66 20.20 -9.79
N SER A 5 5.22 21.36 -10.11
CA SER A 5 6.10 22.15 -9.25
C SER A 5 5.39 23.31 -8.51
N ALA A 6 4.06 23.37 -8.52
CA ALA A 6 3.32 24.46 -7.87
C ALA A 6 3.63 24.61 -6.38
N ASN A 7 4.05 23.53 -5.74
CA ASN A 7 4.36 23.45 -4.31
C ASN A 7 5.86 23.27 -4.01
N GLU A 8 6.75 23.58 -4.96
CA GLU A 8 8.20 23.38 -4.83
C GLU A 8 8.80 24.06 -3.58
N ALA A 9 8.21 25.18 -3.15
CA ALA A 9 8.68 25.89 -1.96
C ALA A 9 8.52 25.10 -0.64
N LEU A 10 7.59 24.14 -0.57
CA LEU A 10 7.30 23.38 0.65
C LEU A 10 8.46 22.49 1.09
N GLY A 11 9.18 21.94 0.15
CA GLY A 11 10.29 21.00 0.40
C GLY A 11 11.68 21.63 0.29
N LYS A 12 11.78 22.93 0.05
CA LYS A 12 13.05 23.62 -0.10
C LYS A 12 13.96 23.42 1.13
N HIS A 13 15.19 22.98 0.90
CA HIS A 13 16.18 22.64 1.94
C HIS A 13 15.82 21.43 2.81
N LYS A 14 14.79 20.68 2.48
CA LYS A 14 14.41 19.44 3.17
C LYS A 14 14.96 18.20 2.47
N MET A 15 15.18 17.14 3.26
CA MET A 15 15.67 15.84 2.82
C MET A 15 14.59 14.79 2.98
N MET A 16 14.27 14.10 1.89
CA MET A 16 13.46 12.88 1.88
C MET A 16 14.37 11.66 1.83
N GLY A 17 14.36 10.85 2.89
CA GLY A 17 14.99 9.53 2.89
C GLY A 17 14.02 8.46 2.37
N LEU A 18 14.49 7.58 1.50
CA LEU A 18 13.72 6.43 1.00
C LEU A 18 14.42 5.14 1.38
N VAL A 19 13.85 4.40 2.32
CA VAL A 19 14.39 3.15 2.87
C VAL A 19 13.66 1.97 2.24
N PHE A 20 14.38 1.19 1.46
CA PHE A 20 13.88 -0.01 0.80
C PHE A 20 14.50 -1.26 1.41
N LEU A 21 13.71 -2.01 2.16
CA LEU A 21 14.07 -3.36 2.62
C LEU A 21 13.77 -4.41 1.54
N ASN A 22 12.96 -4.04 0.53
CA ASN A 22 12.64 -4.87 -0.62
C ASN A 22 12.70 -4.06 -1.92
N PRO A 23 13.15 -4.65 -3.04
CA PRO A 23 13.26 -3.94 -4.31
C PRO A 23 11.93 -3.35 -4.79
N SER A 24 11.99 -2.16 -5.40
CA SER A 24 10.85 -1.56 -6.09
C SER A 24 11.32 -0.65 -7.22
N LEU A 25 10.70 -0.78 -8.39
CA LEU A 25 10.93 0.13 -9.51
C LEU A 25 9.97 1.33 -9.44
N ARG A 26 8.67 1.06 -9.46
CA ARG A 26 7.64 2.10 -9.56
C ARG A 26 7.58 3.00 -8.34
N THR A 27 7.52 2.42 -7.15
CA THR A 27 7.50 3.18 -5.89
C THR A 27 8.74 4.07 -5.77
N ARG A 28 9.92 3.53 -6.10
CA ARG A 28 11.18 4.28 -6.08
C ARG A 28 11.13 5.50 -7.00
N LEU A 29 10.74 5.33 -8.26
CA LEU A 29 10.69 6.41 -9.24
C LEU A 29 9.63 7.45 -8.90
N SER A 30 8.41 7.01 -8.55
CA SER A 30 7.29 7.92 -8.25
C SER A 30 7.56 8.77 -7.01
N THR A 31 8.08 8.15 -5.93
CA THR A 31 8.33 8.89 -4.69
C THR A 31 9.49 9.85 -4.83
N GLN A 32 10.59 9.45 -5.50
CA GLN A 32 11.67 10.39 -5.81
C GLN A 32 11.15 11.58 -6.62
N LYS A 33 10.39 11.31 -7.69
CA LYS A 33 9.83 12.37 -8.52
C LYS A 33 8.89 13.30 -7.76
N ALA A 34 8.04 12.75 -6.88
CA ALA A 34 7.15 13.54 -6.04
C ALA A 34 7.93 14.45 -5.08
N ALA A 35 8.94 13.93 -4.39
CA ALA A 35 9.80 14.71 -3.50
C ALA A 35 10.52 15.83 -4.25
N MET A 36 11.09 15.54 -5.43
CA MET A 36 11.74 16.55 -6.27
C MET A 36 10.77 17.63 -6.77
N ASN A 37 9.54 17.28 -7.10
CA ASN A 37 8.50 18.25 -7.49
C ASN A 37 8.11 19.18 -6.31
N LEU A 38 8.29 18.71 -5.08
CA LEU A 38 8.12 19.51 -3.86
C LEU A 38 9.38 20.30 -3.47
N GLY A 39 10.47 20.23 -4.26
CA GLY A 39 11.72 20.93 -3.99
C GLY A 39 12.64 20.24 -2.96
N MET A 40 12.34 18.99 -2.59
CA MET A 40 13.17 18.23 -1.64
C MET A 40 14.38 17.60 -2.32
N ASN A 41 15.46 17.47 -1.56
CA ASN A 41 16.54 16.54 -1.89
C ASN A 41 16.10 15.12 -1.52
N VAL A 42 16.69 14.11 -2.18
CA VAL A 42 16.31 12.70 -1.96
C VAL A 42 17.55 11.85 -1.72
N MET A 43 17.54 11.07 -0.64
CA MET A 43 18.47 9.96 -0.38
C MET A 43 17.74 8.63 -0.54
N VAL A 44 18.33 7.69 -1.29
CA VAL A 44 17.75 6.35 -1.46
C VAL A 44 18.70 5.32 -0.86
N MET A 45 18.16 4.50 0.04
CA MET A 45 18.88 3.45 0.76
C MET A 45 18.23 2.09 0.47
N ASN A 46 18.95 1.20 -0.22
CA ASN A 46 18.53 -0.19 -0.40
C ASN A 46 19.31 -1.04 0.61
N MET A 47 18.65 -1.43 1.69
CA MET A 47 19.33 -2.03 2.86
C MET A 47 19.97 -3.39 2.59
N ASP A 48 19.54 -4.08 1.53
CA ASP A 48 20.13 -5.35 1.09
C ASP A 48 21.34 -5.21 0.16
N LYS A 49 21.62 -3.98 -0.33
CA LYS A 49 22.66 -3.72 -1.36
C LYS A 49 23.59 -2.58 -1.01
N ASP A 50 23.04 -1.47 -0.51
CA ASP A 50 23.79 -0.23 -0.23
C ASP A 50 24.26 -0.17 1.23
N GLY A 51 23.75 -1.06 2.08
CA GLY A 51 24.09 -1.18 3.50
C GLY A 51 24.27 -2.63 3.91
N TRP A 52 24.44 -2.83 5.19
CA TRP A 52 24.50 -4.16 5.81
C TRP A 52 23.13 -4.62 6.28
N ALA A 53 23.02 -5.93 6.52
CA ALA A 53 21.79 -6.52 7.05
C ALA A 53 21.50 -6.01 8.46
N LEU A 54 20.27 -5.56 8.68
CA LEU A 54 19.79 -5.11 9.98
C LEU A 54 19.27 -6.28 10.82
N GLU A 55 19.57 -6.26 12.12
CA GLU A 55 18.91 -7.12 13.10
C GLU A 55 17.60 -6.45 13.56
N THR A 56 16.51 -7.18 13.45
CA THR A 56 15.17 -6.71 13.80
C THR A 56 14.61 -7.34 15.07
N ARG A 57 15.22 -8.42 15.56
CA ARG A 57 14.73 -9.17 16.72
C ARG A 57 15.28 -8.59 18.00
N ASP A 58 14.43 -8.42 19.00
CA ASP A 58 14.83 -7.92 20.30
C ASP A 58 15.61 -8.97 21.12
N GLY A 59 16.57 -8.48 21.91
CA GLY A 59 17.35 -9.32 22.84
C GLY A 59 18.37 -10.26 22.19
N VAL A 60 18.62 -10.12 20.89
CA VAL A 60 19.60 -10.96 20.18
C VAL A 60 21.03 -10.51 20.49
N VAL A 61 21.91 -11.50 20.69
CA VAL A 61 23.35 -11.26 20.75
C VAL A 61 23.87 -11.03 19.33
N MET A 62 24.48 -9.87 19.07
CA MET A 62 24.97 -9.45 17.75
C MET A 62 26.27 -10.17 17.36
N ASN A 63 26.19 -11.49 17.22
CA ASN A 63 27.32 -12.38 16.85
C ASN A 63 27.10 -13.14 15.53
N GLY A 64 26.05 -12.78 14.78
CA GLY A 64 25.67 -13.38 13.49
C GLY A 64 26.17 -12.57 12.29
N THR A 65 25.35 -12.56 11.23
CA THR A 65 25.63 -11.85 9.97
C THR A 65 25.10 -10.42 9.94
N THR A 66 24.26 -10.05 10.91
CA THR A 66 23.70 -8.69 11.06
C THR A 66 24.72 -7.81 11.81
N VAL A 67 24.91 -6.59 11.33
CA VAL A 67 25.94 -5.68 11.82
C VAL A 67 25.37 -4.59 12.72
N GLU A 68 24.12 -4.19 12.48
CA GLU A 68 23.46 -3.10 13.19
C GLU A 68 22.02 -3.46 13.53
N HIS A 69 21.55 -3.01 14.69
CA HIS A 69 20.16 -3.24 15.08
C HIS A 69 19.26 -2.11 14.55
N ILE A 70 18.02 -2.46 14.21
CA ILE A 70 17.03 -1.49 13.69
C ILE A 70 16.81 -0.28 14.60
N ARG A 71 17.04 -0.41 15.90
CA ARG A 71 16.95 0.68 16.90
C ARG A 71 17.93 1.81 16.60
N GLU A 72 19.19 1.44 16.34
CA GLU A 72 20.23 2.41 16.02
C GLU A 72 20.04 2.94 14.60
N ALA A 73 19.84 2.04 13.64
CA ALA A 73 19.68 2.41 12.23
C ALA A 73 18.52 3.38 12.00
N ALA A 74 17.33 3.11 12.57
CA ALA A 74 16.16 3.98 12.39
C ALA A 74 16.39 5.37 13.02
N ALA A 75 17.01 5.43 14.21
CA ALA A 75 17.34 6.70 14.88
C ALA A 75 18.34 7.52 14.05
N VAL A 76 19.43 6.88 13.59
CA VAL A 76 20.45 7.54 12.76
C VAL A 76 19.88 8.06 11.45
N MET A 77 19.08 7.25 10.72
CA MET A 77 18.45 7.68 9.49
C MET A 77 17.50 8.87 9.70
N GLY A 78 16.80 8.91 10.84
CA GLY A 78 15.93 10.02 11.23
C GLY A 78 16.65 11.34 11.42
N GLU A 79 17.92 11.34 11.89
CA GLU A 79 18.71 12.56 12.06
C GLU A 79 19.15 13.20 10.73
N TYR A 80 19.25 12.40 9.65
CA TYR A 80 19.66 12.90 8.32
C TYR A 80 18.50 13.33 7.44
N CYS A 81 17.27 13.03 7.82
CA CYS A 81 16.10 13.23 6.98
C CYS A 81 14.99 13.99 7.69
N ASP A 82 14.29 14.88 6.98
CA ASP A 82 13.09 15.55 7.47
C ASP A 82 11.85 14.66 7.39
N ILE A 83 11.84 13.73 6.43
CA ILE A 83 10.79 12.73 6.22
C ILE A 83 11.45 11.44 5.73
N LEU A 84 11.01 10.30 6.22
CA LEU A 84 11.42 8.99 5.74
C LEU A 84 10.26 8.24 5.07
N GLY A 85 10.51 7.69 3.89
CA GLY A 85 9.63 6.71 3.27
C GLY A 85 10.17 5.31 3.52
N LEU A 86 9.37 4.43 4.13
CA LEU A 86 9.76 3.05 4.43
C LEU A 86 8.97 2.06 3.58
N ARG A 87 9.67 1.14 2.94
CA ARG A 87 9.10 -0.02 2.25
C ARG A 87 9.62 -1.31 2.86
N CYS A 88 8.71 -2.11 3.42
CA CYS A 88 9.02 -3.41 4.00
C CYS A 88 7.89 -4.41 3.69
N PHE A 89 8.24 -5.53 3.04
CA PHE A 89 7.28 -6.57 2.66
C PHE A 89 7.06 -7.59 3.77
N PRO A 90 5.92 -8.30 3.73
CA PRO A 90 5.69 -9.44 4.57
C PRO A 90 6.65 -10.59 4.24
N GLY A 91 6.92 -11.43 5.23
CA GLY A 91 7.66 -12.67 5.05
C GLY A 91 6.88 -13.74 4.30
N LEU A 92 5.56 -13.64 4.26
CA LEU A 92 4.60 -14.62 3.70
C LEU A 92 4.77 -16.05 4.29
N LYS A 93 5.18 -16.13 5.54
CA LYS A 93 5.40 -17.39 6.26
C LYS A 93 4.42 -17.56 7.41
N ASP A 94 4.19 -16.49 8.13
CA ASP A 94 3.32 -16.42 9.30
C ASP A 94 2.42 -15.19 9.18
N ALA A 95 1.11 -15.41 9.13
CA ALA A 95 0.14 -14.33 8.98
C ALA A 95 0.08 -13.45 10.23
N GLU A 96 0.19 -14.02 11.43
CA GLU A 96 0.14 -13.28 12.68
C GLU A 96 1.36 -12.35 12.82
N GLU A 97 2.55 -12.86 12.49
CA GLU A 97 3.78 -12.07 12.48
C GLU A 97 3.67 -10.91 11.48
N ASP A 98 3.30 -11.18 10.23
CA ASP A 98 3.20 -10.17 9.19
C ASP A 98 2.09 -9.14 9.48
N TYR A 99 0.93 -9.57 9.99
CA TYR A 99 -0.18 -8.68 10.33
C TYR A 99 0.06 -7.87 11.62
N SER A 100 1.00 -8.27 12.46
CA SER A 100 1.45 -7.46 13.60
C SER A 100 2.17 -6.18 13.17
N GLU A 101 2.65 -6.12 11.92
CA GLU A 101 3.48 -5.02 11.38
C GLU A 101 4.72 -4.72 12.26
N ASP A 102 5.26 -5.73 12.94
CA ASP A 102 6.32 -5.57 13.96
C ASP A 102 7.53 -4.79 13.43
N LEU A 103 8.00 -5.14 12.23
CA LEU A 103 9.13 -4.46 11.60
C LEU A 103 8.84 -2.96 11.33
N PHE A 104 7.66 -2.65 10.79
CA PHE A 104 7.25 -1.28 10.51
C PHE A 104 7.08 -0.49 11.81
N ASN A 105 6.43 -1.09 12.80
CA ASN A 105 6.20 -0.49 14.11
C ASN A 105 7.50 -0.26 14.89
N LYS A 106 8.46 -1.18 14.81
CA LYS A 106 9.81 -0.98 15.41
C LYS A 106 10.52 0.18 14.75
N PHE A 107 10.47 0.28 13.42
CA PHE A 107 11.07 1.42 12.71
C PHE A 107 10.45 2.75 13.17
N LEU A 108 9.10 2.83 13.22
CA LEU A 108 8.39 4.00 13.71
C LEU A 108 8.78 4.36 15.15
N LYS A 109 8.91 3.35 16.00
CA LYS A 109 9.22 3.55 17.44
C LYS A 109 10.58 4.20 17.67
N PHE A 110 11.57 3.88 16.85
CA PHE A 110 12.95 4.34 17.04
C PHE A 110 13.34 5.48 16.11
N CYS A 111 12.58 5.71 15.05
CA CYS A 111 12.78 6.85 14.17
C CYS A 111 12.22 8.13 14.83
N ASN A 112 13.03 9.18 14.88
CA ASN A 112 12.68 10.47 15.48
C ASN A 112 12.12 11.49 14.49
N THR A 113 11.83 11.07 13.24
CA THR A 113 11.20 11.89 12.22
C THR A 113 9.93 11.26 11.66
N SER A 114 9.16 12.02 10.87
CA SER A 114 7.93 11.51 10.24
C SER A 114 8.23 10.39 9.24
N VAL A 115 7.51 9.27 9.34
CA VAL A 115 7.65 8.13 8.43
C VAL A 115 6.40 7.98 7.57
N VAL A 116 6.59 7.82 6.28
CA VAL A 116 5.55 7.53 5.29
C VAL A 116 5.66 6.07 4.87
N SER A 117 4.58 5.31 4.99
CA SER A 117 4.54 3.95 4.46
C SER A 117 4.52 3.99 2.94
N LEU A 118 5.57 3.45 2.31
CA LEU A 118 5.63 3.23 0.87
C LEU A 118 4.98 1.91 0.46
N GLU A 119 5.03 0.94 1.34
CA GLU A 119 4.32 -0.32 1.39
C GLU A 119 4.79 -1.08 2.63
N SER A 120 3.87 -1.64 3.40
CA SER A 120 4.16 -2.49 4.56
C SER A 120 3.68 -3.92 4.32
N ALA A 121 3.67 -4.74 5.35
CA ALA A 121 3.19 -6.12 5.24
C ALA A 121 1.71 -6.20 4.88
N THR A 122 0.88 -5.29 5.41
CA THR A 122 -0.58 -5.31 5.25
C THR A 122 -1.14 -4.15 4.43
N ARG A 123 -0.39 -3.07 4.18
CA ARG A 123 -0.89 -1.84 3.55
C ARG A 123 0.05 -1.26 2.49
N HIS A 124 -0.58 -0.67 1.46
CA HIS A 124 0.07 0.18 0.45
C HIS A 124 -0.73 1.48 0.27
N PRO A 125 -0.72 2.38 1.27
CA PRO A 125 -1.68 3.48 1.36
C PRO A 125 -1.58 4.49 0.21
N LEU A 126 -0.37 4.81 -0.26
CA LEU A 126 -0.17 5.77 -1.36
C LEU A 126 -0.71 5.23 -2.71
N GLN A 127 -0.64 3.90 -2.92
CA GLN A 127 -1.23 3.27 -4.11
C GLN A 127 -2.75 3.46 -4.07
N SER A 128 -3.39 3.10 -2.97
CA SER A 128 -4.84 3.15 -2.84
C SER A 128 -5.41 4.57 -2.87
N LEU A 129 -4.69 5.54 -2.28
CA LEU A 129 -5.02 6.96 -2.45
C LEU A 129 -4.98 7.37 -3.92
N THR A 130 -3.97 6.94 -4.67
CA THR A 130 -3.85 7.24 -6.10
C THR A 130 -4.96 6.59 -6.90
N ASP A 131 -5.34 5.36 -6.56
CA ASP A 131 -6.43 4.63 -7.21
C ASP A 131 -7.77 5.36 -6.99
N LEU A 132 -8.06 5.79 -5.75
CA LEU A 132 -9.26 6.58 -5.45
C LEU A 132 -9.28 7.93 -6.20
N VAL A 133 -8.18 8.66 -6.22
CA VAL A 133 -8.05 9.90 -6.99
C VAL A 133 -8.31 9.64 -8.47
N THR A 134 -7.79 8.55 -9.01
CA THR A 134 -8.00 8.16 -10.41
C THR A 134 -9.47 7.85 -10.70
N ILE A 135 -10.15 7.15 -9.81
CA ILE A 135 -11.60 6.88 -9.93
C ILE A 135 -12.38 8.20 -9.93
N ILE A 136 -12.11 9.10 -8.99
CA ILE A 136 -12.78 10.40 -8.89
C ILE A 136 -12.51 11.25 -10.15
N GLU A 137 -11.27 11.32 -10.63
CA GLU A 137 -10.89 12.09 -11.82
C GLU A 137 -11.53 11.56 -13.13
N ASN A 138 -11.94 10.30 -13.17
CA ASN A 138 -12.56 9.65 -14.33
C ASN A 138 -14.05 9.34 -14.14
N SER A 139 -14.67 9.92 -13.12
CA SER A 139 -16.09 9.82 -12.84
C SER A 139 -16.74 11.21 -12.86
N ASP A 140 -18.06 11.25 -12.95
CA ASP A 140 -18.82 12.51 -12.95
C ASP A 140 -19.18 12.92 -11.52
N TYR A 141 -18.33 13.77 -10.93
CA TYR A 141 -18.53 14.35 -9.61
C TYR A 141 -18.49 15.87 -9.64
N THR A 142 -19.27 16.49 -8.78
CA THR A 142 -19.11 17.90 -8.42
C THR A 142 -18.41 18.00 -7.06
N PHE A 143 -17.41 18.87 -6.94
CA PHE A 143 -16.80 19.20 -5.66
C PHE A 143 -17.60 20.32 -4.99
N ASP A 144 -18.16 20.05 -3.82
CA ASP A 144 -18.85 21.03 -3.01
C ASP A 144 -17.85 21.72 -2.07
N GLU A 145 -17.57 22.98 -2.32
CA GLU A 145 -16.63 23.79 -1.53
C GLU A 145 -17.13 24.04 -0.10
N ALA A 146 -18.44 24.04 0.14
CA ALA A 146 -18.99 24.30 1.46
C ALA A 146 -18.81 23.10 2.41
N THR A 147 -19.00 21.89 1.90
CA THR A 147 -18.83 20.63 2.66
C THR A 147 -17.46 20.00 2.49
N GLN A 148 -16.64 20.50 1.53
CA GLN A 148 -15.35 19.91 1.15
C GLN A 148 -15.48 18.45 0.69
N GLN A 149 -16.57 18.10 0.03
CA GLN A 149 -16.90 16.74 -0.40
C GLN A 149 -17.13 16.65 -1.90
N TYR A 150 -16.83 15.49 -2.47
CA TYR A 150 -17.25 15.13 -3.83
C TYR A 150 -18.66 14.55 -3.79
N ILE A 151 -19.51 14.97 -4.72
CA ILE A 151 -20.90 14.52 -4.84
C ILE A 151 -21.08 13.91 -6.23
N PRO A 152 -21.52 12.65 -6.35
CA PRO A 152 -21.80 12.04 -7.66
C PRO A 152 -22.94 12.77 -8.38
N ASN A 153 -22.75 13.09 -9.68
CA ASN A 153 -23.77 13.71 -10.53
C ASN A 153 -24.65 12.63 -11.18
N GLY A 154 -25.31 11.81 -10.38
CA GLY A 154 -26.17 10.73 -10.90
C GLY A 154 -25.86 9.37 -10.25
N LYS A 155 -25.71 8.31 -11.10
CA LYS A 155 -25.37 6.97 -10.61
C LYS A 155 -23.95 6.97 -10.01
N LYS A 156 -23.82 6.38 -8.83
CA LYS A 156 -22.51 6.09 -8.25
C LYS A 156 -21.75 5.10 -9.14
N PRO A 157 -20.45 5.30 -9.38
CA PRO A 157 -19.68 4.32 -10.11
C PRO A 157 -19.55 3.00 -9.32
N LYS A 158 -19.70 1.89 -10.01
CA LYS A 158 -19.44 0.55 -9.47
C LYS A 158 -17.96 0.23 -9.67
N VAL A 159 -17.26 0.01 -8.55
CA VAL A 159 -15.85 -0.35 -8.51
C VAL A 159 -15.73 -1.81 -8.10
N VAL A 160 -15.02 -2.59 -8.89
CA VAL A 160 -14.79 -4.01 -8.65
C VAL A 160 -13.30 -4.26 -8.41
N LEU A 161 -12.95 -4.80 -7.24
CA LEU A 161 -11.68 -5.46 -7.03
C LEU A 161 -11.82 -6.92 -7.42
N THR A 162 -11.05 -7.40 -8.38
CA THR A 162 -11.08 -8.82 -8.75
C THR A 162 -9.74 -9.50 -8.53
N TRP A 163 -9.79 -10.70 -7.95
CA TRP A 163 -8.64 -11.59 -7.89
C TRP A 163 -8.28 -12.09 -9.29
N ALA A 164 -6.99 -12.32 -9.52
CA ALA A 164 -6.48 -12.96 -10.73
C ALA A 164 -5.38 -13.97 -10.40
N PRO A 165 -5.26 -15.08 -11.14
CA PRO A 165 -4.24 -16.10 -10.88
C PRO A 165 -2.82 -15.56 -11.10
N HIS A 166 -1.86 -16.08 -10.33
CA HIS A 166 -0.44 -15.75 -10.47
C HIS A 166 0.43 -16.96 -10.07
N VAL A 167 1.62 -17.06 -10.65
CA VAL A 167 2.57 -18.16 -10.43
C VAL A 167 3.27 -18.13 -9.06
N LYS A 168 3.08 -17.07 -8.28
CA LYS A 168 3.64 -16.89 -6.93
C LYS A 168 2.55 -16.39 -6.00
N ALA A 169 2.66 -16.77 -4.72
CA ALA A 169 1.89 -16.09 -3.68
C ALA A 169 2.34 -14.64 -3.57
N LEU A 170 1.40 -13.69 -3.67
CA LEU A 170 1.69 -12.27 -3.55
C LEU A 170 1.14 -11.71 -2.24
N PRO A 171 1.75 -10.63 -1.71
CA PRO A 171 1.26 -9.94 -0.52
C PRO A 171 -0.17 -9.44 -0.66
N GLN A 172 -0.86 -9.35 0.47
CA GLN A 172 -2.20 -8.79 0.56
C GLN A 172 -2.22 -7.26 0.75
N ALA A 173 -1.07 -6.62 0.90
CA ALA A 173 -0.93 -5.19 1.19
C ALA A 173 -1.70 -4.29 0.20
N VAL A 174 -1.64 -4.57 -1.10
CA VAL A 174 -2.34 -3.79 -2.12
C VAL A 174 -3.85 -4.02 -2.08
N PRO A 175 -4.39 -5.26 -2.16
CA PRO A 175 -5.83 -5.47 -2.09
C PRO A 175 -6.43 -5.07 -0.73
N ASN A 176 -5.73 -5.24 0.38
CA ASN A 176 -6.17 -4.75 1.70
C ASN A 176 -6.36 -3.23 1.68
N SER A 177 -5.32 -2.48 1.29
CA SER A 177 -5.42 -1.02 1.24
C SER A 177 -6.45 -0.53 0.23
N PHE A 178 -6.54 -1.16 -0.94
CA PHE A 178 -7.56 -0.81 -1.91
C PHE A 178 -8.96 -1.00 -1.33
N SER A 179 -9.21 -2.16 -0.71
CA SER A 179 -10.49 -2.45 -0.06
C SER A 179 -10.81 -1.46 1.07
N GLU A 180 -9.85 -1.18 1.95
CA GLU A 180 -10.01 -0.21 3.05
C GLU A 180 -10.43 1.18 2.54
N TRP A 181 -9.77 1.70 1.48
CA TRP A 181 -10.11 2.98 0.87
C TRP A 181 -11.44 2.95 0.13
N MET A 182 -11.74 1.87 -0.60
CA MET A 182 -13.01 1.74 -1.33
C MET A 182 -14.19 1.54 -0.37
N CYS A 183 -14.02 0.81 0.73
CA CYS A 183 -15.05 0.69 1.78
C CYS A 183 -15.37 2.04 2.42
N GLU A 184 -14.35 2.86 2.70
CA GLU A 184 -14.59 4.20 3.23
C GLU A 184 -15.26 5.11 2.19
N ALA A 185 -14.85 5.05 0.92
CA ALA A 185 -15.51 5.79 -0.17
C ALA A 185 -16.98 5.34 -0.36
N GLN A 186 -17.27 4.05 -0.24
CA GLN A 186 -18.64 3.52 -0.26
C GLN A 186 -19.47 4.04 0.92
N LYS A 187 -18.91 4.01 2.12
CA LYS A 187 -19.57 4.53 3.33
C LYS A 187 -19.90 6.03 3.20
N GLN A 188 -19.05 6.81 2.53
CA GLN A 188 -19.29 8.21 2.21
C GLN A 188 -20.28 8.40 1.05
N GLY A 189 -20.75 7.33 0.42
CA GLY A 189 -21.71 7.37 -0.67
C GLY A 189 -21.11 7.77 -2.02
N LEU A 190 -19.79 7.68 -2.18
CA LEU A 190 -19.11 8.02 -3.43
C LEU A 190 -19.21 6.91 -4.48
N ILE A 191 -19.04 5.66 -4.08
CA ILE A 191 -18.99 4.50 -4.98
C ILE A 191 -19.88 3.37 -4.46
N ASP A 192 -20.11 2.35 -5.31
CA ASP A 192 -20.56 1.02 -4.91
C ASP A 192 -19.38 0.06 -5.08
N PHE A 193 -18.98 -0.65 -4.02
CA PHE A 193 -17.78 -1.48 -4.00
C PHE A 193 -18.08 -2.96 -3.92
N VAL A 194 -17.46 -3.73 -4.81
CA VAL A 194 -17.58 -5.19 -4.92
C VAL A 194 -16.21 -5.83 -4.95
N ILE A 195 -16.04 -6.93 -4.20
CA ILE A 195 -14.84 -7.77 -4.25
C ILE A 195 -15.25 -9.11 -4.88
N ALA A 196 -14.61 -9.43 -6.01
CA ALA A 196 -14.75 -10.70 -6.71
C ALA A 196 -13.52 -11.57 -6.47
N GLN A 197 -13.70 -12.72 -5.84
CA GLN A 197 -12.62 -13.63 -5.46
C GLN A 197 -13.09 -15.08 -5.45
N PRO A 198 -12.22 -16.07 -5.71
CA PRO A 198 -12.57 -17.47 -5.49
C PRO A 198 -12.77 -17.76 -4.00
N GLU A 199 -13.55 -18.80 -3.69
CA GLU A 199 -13.67 -19.31 -2.32
C GLU A 199 -12.29 -19.67 -1.75
N GLY A 200 -12.03 -19.28 -0.50
CA GLY A 200 -10.76 -19.48 0.18
C GLY A 200 -9.71 -18.39 -0.08
N TYR A 201 -10.02 -17.38 -0.90
CA TYR A 201 -9.17 -16.21 -1.14
C TYR A 201 -9.70 -14.93 -0.49
N GLU A 202 -10.57 -15.07 0.50
CA GLU A 202 -11.07 -13.93 1.25
C GLU A 202 -9.91 -13.15 1.90
N LEU A 203 -10.02 -11.82 1.84
CA LEU A 203 -9.14 -10.92 2.59
C LEU A 203 -9.55 -10.92 4.06
N ASN A 204 -8.69 -10.43 4.94
CA ASN A 204 -9.04 -10.23 6.34
C ASN A 204 -10.20 -9.21 6.43
N GLU A 205 -11.21 -9.54 7.25
CA GLU A 205 -12.44 -8.78 7.43
C GLU A 205 -12.21 -7.34 7.89
N ASP A 206 -11.12 -7.08 8.61
CA ASP A 206 -10.75 -5.74 9.06
C ASP A 206 -10.53 -4.75 7.91
N PHE A 207 -10.19 -5.26 6.71
CA PHE A 207 -9.95 -4.44 5.52
C PHE A 207 -11.14 -4.35 4.56
N THR A 208 -12.21 -5.11 4.82
CA THR A 208 -13.35 -5.23 3.90
C THR A 208 -14.70 -4.84 4.53
N PRO A 209 -14.77 -3.90 5.49
CA PRO A 209 -16.01 -3.59 6.20
C PRO A 209 -17.09 -3.05 5.24
N GLY A 210 -18.17 -3.81 5.09
CA GLY A 210 -19.30 -3.42 4.25
C GLY A 210 -19.11 -3.62 2.75
N ALA A 211 -18.02 -4.26 2.31
CA ALA A 211 -17.84 -4.65 0.92
C ALA A 211 -18.83 -5.76 0.51
N THR A 212 -19.33 -5.71 -0.71
CA THR A 212 -20.11 -6.81 -1.29
C THR A 212 -19.15 -7.87 -1.82
N LEU A 213 -19.21 -9.09 -1.29
CA LEU A 213 -18.38 -10.21 -1.74
C LEU A 213 -19.13 -11.04 -2.77
N VAL A 214 -18.47 -11.36 -3.89
CA VAL A 214 -19.00 -12.15 -5.00
C VAL A 214 -17.98 -13.21 -5.41
N TYR A 215 -18.44 -14.44 -5.59
CA TYR A 215 -17.60 -15.58 -5.98
C TYR A 215 -17.71 -15.94 -7.47
N ASN A 216 -18.29 -15.03 -8.26
CA ASN A 216 -18.41 -15.14 -9.71
C ASN A 216 -17.94 -13.83 -10.36
N GLN A 217 -16.96 -13.93 -11.24
CA GLN A 217 -16.34 -12.76 -11.88
C GLN A 217 -17.26 -12.08 -12.89
N GLU A 218 -18.03 -12.84 -13.66
CA GLU A 218 -18.99 -12.29 -14.63
C GLU A 218 -20.11 -11.52 -13.93
N GLU A 219 -20.64 -12.05 -12.83
CA GLU A 219 -21.63 -11.36 -12.01
C GLU A 219 -21.08 -10.04 -11.46
N ALA A 220 -19.83 -10.06 -10.96
CA ALA A 220 -19.18 -8.87 -10.45
C ALA A 220 -18.99 -7.79 -11.53
N PHE A 221 -18.64 -8.17 -12.74
CA PHE A 221 -18.34 -7.25 -13.85
C PHE A 221 -19.59 -6.64 -14.48
N ASN A 222 -20.75 -7.21 -14.26
CA ASN A 222 -21.98 -6.64 -14.78
C ASN A 222 -22.17 -5.21 -14.29
N ASP A 223 -22.33 -4.24 -15.22
CA ASP A 223 -22.44 -2.81 -14.96
C ASP A 223 -21.26 -2.18 -14.16
N ALA A 224 -20.08 -2.80 -14.16
CA ALA A 224 -18.89 -2.24 -13.53
C ALA A 224 -18.33 -1.06 -14.34
N ASP A 225 -18.11 0.07 -13.65
CA ASP A 225 -17.49 1.27 -14.22
C ASP A 225 -15.95 1.20 -14.13
N PHE A 226 -15.43 0.55 -13.05
CA PHE A 226 -14.00 0.34 -12.83
C PHE A 226 -13.73 -1.09 -12.39
N ILE A 227 -12.70 -1.70 -12.97
CA ILE A 227 -12.24 -3.05 -12.61
C ILE A 227 -10.76 -2.95 -12.23
N TYR A 228 -10.46 -3.29 -10.96
CA TYR A 228 -9.11 -3.36 -10.43
C TYR A 228 -8.68 -4.82 -10.29
N VAL A 229 -7.76 -5.24 -11.15
CA VAL A 229 -7.31 -6.64 -11.20
C VAL A 229 -6.05 -6.82 -10.38
N LYS A 230 -6.07 -7.73 -9.40
CA LYS A 230 -4.91 -8.00 -8.55
C LYS A 230 -4.84 -9.46 -8.11
N ASN A 231 -3.62 -10.01 -8.05
CA ASN A 231 -3.40 -11.26 -7.34
C ASN A 231 -3.08 -11.00 -5.87
N TRP A 232 -3.53 -11.90 -5.01
CA TRP A 232 -3.11 -12.01 -3.62
C TRP A 232 -3.18 -13.46 -3.13
N SER A 233 -2.38 -13.81 -2.12
CA SER A 233 -2.49 -15.10 -1.44
C SER A 233 -3.72 -15.12 -0.52
N SER A 234 -4.30 -16.31 -0.33
CA SER A 234 -5.36 -16.51 0.65
C SER A 234 -4.93 -16.02 2.04
N TYR A 235 -5.82 -15.38 2.79
CA TYR A 235 -5.57 -15.05 4.19
C TYR A 235 -5.54 -16.31 5.06
N LYS A 236 -6.41 -17.27 4.78
CA LYS A 236 -6.54 -18.53 5.50
C LYS A 236 -5.39 -19.49 5.24
N ASP A 237 -4.95 -19.58 3.97
CA ASP A 237 -3.80 -20.38 3.54
C ASP A 237 -2.61 -19.48 3.19
N TYR A 238 -2.23 -18.66 4.14
CA TYR A 238 -1.29 -17.56 3.98
C TYR A 238 0.04 -17.98 3.36
N GLY A 239 0.46 -17.23 2.34
CA GLY A 239 1.72 -17.46 1.63
C GLY A 239 1.77 -18.70 0.75
N LYS A 240 0.69 -19.50 0.69
CA LYS A 240 0.63 -20.70 -0.16
C LYS A 240 0.09 -20.33 -1.55
N ILE A 241 0.57 -21.06 -2.56
CA ILE A 241 -0.02 -21.10 -3.89
C ILE A 241 -1.02 -22.26 -3.85
N LEU A 242 -2.31 -21.94 -3.85
CA LEU A 242 -3.35 -22.96 -3.91
C LEU A 242 -3.56 -23.38 -5.37
N PRO A 243 -3.79 -24.68 -5.63
CA PRO A 243 -4.26 -25.12 -6.94
C PRO A 243 -5.57 -24.43 -7.25
N PHE A 244 -5.65 -23.78 -8.39
CA PHE A 244 -6.86 -23.11 -8.84
C PHE A 244 -7.43 -23.84 -10.06
N GLU A 245 -8.58 -24.48 -9.90
CA GLU A 245 -9.35 -25.13 -10.96
C GLU A 245 -10.59 -24.27 -11.24
N GLY A 246 -10.45 -23.24 -12.06
CA GLY A 246 -11.58 -22.37 -12.38
C GLY A 246 -11.28 -21.34 -13.45
N GLU A 247 -12.32 -20.76 -14.00
CA GLU A 247 -12.27 -19.74 -15.03
C GLU A 247 -12.19 -18.33 -14.42
N TRP A 248 -11.09 -18.03 -13.77
CA TRP A 248 -10.80 -16.65 -13.38
C TRP A 248 -9.82 -16.06 -14.37
N MET A 249 -10.28 -15.08 -15.11
CA MET A 249 -9.49 -14.39 -16.12
C MET A 249 -8.80 -13.16 -15.51
N PRO A 250 -7.55 -12.87 -15.95
CA PRO A 250 -6.92 -11.60 -15.60
C PRO A 250 -7.54 -10.44 -16.37
#